data_52a4e7b3c474707ea57622f36042cc42
#
_entry.id   52a4e7b3c474707ea57622f36042cc42
#
_cell.length_a   1.000
_cell.length_b   1.000
_cell.length_c   1.000
_cell.angle_alpha   90.00
_cell.angle_beta   90.00
_cell.angle_gamma   90.00
#
_symmetry.space_group_name_H-M   'P 1'
#
loop_
_entity.id
_entity.type
_entity.pdbx_description
1 polymer ?
#
loop_
_entity_poly.entity_id
_entity_poly.type
_entity_poly.pdbx_seq_one_letter_code
_entity_poly.pdbx_strand_id
1 'polypeptide(L)'
;MVTTQRPEIQLTGWEDTYKRRLTTAREAVQAVKSGDTVVFSIFPPVTLPPALFARKDELENVTVRLLAPASDPGWLQPGHEKSFQIEFELYIGDFARFVTDERRGTYLPNLFSLGMKAYDQGRPDVKVPDVVFVAVSPPNKHGYC
;
A
#
# COMPACT_ATOMS: atom_id res chain seq x y z
N MET A 1 25.11 -4.62 -31.39
CA MET A 1 24.38 -4.62 -30.11
C MET A 1 25.28 -4.01 -29.06
N VAL A 2 24.99 -2.80 -28.61
CA VAL A 2 25.76 -2.16 -27.54
C VAL A 2 25.13 -2.63 -26.22
N THR A 3 25.82 -3.54 -25.54
CA THR A 3 25.41 -3.97 -24.20
C THR A 3 25.78 -2.85 -23.24
N THR A 4 24.82 -2.00 -22.91
CA THR A 4 25.00 -0.99 -21.87
C THR A 4 25.03 -1.71 -20.52
N GLN A 5 26.22 -2.05 -20.05
CA GLN A 5 26.37 -2.51 -18.66
C GLN A 5 25.95 -1.35 -17.74
N ARG A 6 24.86 -1.54 -17.01
CA ARG A 6 24.52 -0.63 -15.92
C ARG A 6 25.61 -0.73 -14.86
N PRO A 7 26.14 0.39 -14.35
CA PRO A 7 27.10 0.35 -13.25
C PRO A 7 26.48 -0.40 -12.07
N GLU A 8 27.19 -1.39 -11.55
CA GLU A 8 26.81 -2.11 -10.35
C GLU A 8 26.94 -1.15 -9.15
N ILE A 9 25.80 -0.72 -8.62
CA ILE A 9 25.79 0.13 -7.42
C ILE A 9 26.06 -0.78 -6.22
N GLN A 10 27.25 -0.75 -5.68
CA GLN A 10 27.56 -1.42 -4.42
C GLN A 10 27.02 -0.59 -3.27
N LEU A 11 25.95 -1.07 -2.65
CA LEU A 11 25.39 -0.51 -1.41
C LEU A 11 26.26 -1.01 -0.25
N THR A 12 27.27 -0.27 0.15
CA THR A 12 28.05 -0.54 1.37
C THR A 12 27.28 -0.07 2.61
N GLY A 13 27.27 -0.89 3.67
CA GLY A 13 26.62 -0.54 4.95
C GLY A 13 25.09 -0.69 4.97
N TRP A 14 24.52 -1.38 4.00
CA TRP A 14 23.07 -1.64 3.94
C TRP A 14 22.59 -2.52 5.10
N GLU A 15 23.42 -3.46 5.58
CA GLU A 15 23.07 -4.38 6.67
C GLU A 15 22.75 -3.63 7.97
N ASP A 16 23.54 -2.62 8.31
CA ASP A 16 23.31 -1.82 9.50
C ASP A 16 22.05 -0.95 9.35
N THR A 17 21.81 -0.43 8.15
CA THR A 17 20.60 0.32 7.86
C THR A 17 19.36 -0.59 7.93
N TYR A 18 19.43 -1.80 7.37
CA TYR A 18 18.36 -2.80 7.45
C TYR A 18 18.06 -3.16 8.90
N LYS A 19 19.07 -3.56 9.69
CA LYS A 19 18.90 -3.92 11.10
C LYS A 19 18.28 -2.78 11.91
N ARG A 20 18.73 -1.55 11.69
CA ARG A 20 18.23 -0.37 12.41
C ARG A 20 16.78 -0.04 12.06
N ARG A 21 16.33 -0.35 10.84
CA ARG A 21 14.97 -0.08 10.35
C ARG A 21 14.02 -1.26 10.50
N LEU A 22 14.54 -2.43 10.85
CA LEU A 22 13.70 -3.60 11.09
C LEU A 22 12.82 -3.36 12.32
N THR A 23 11.51 -3.50 12.15
CA THR A 23 10.55 -3.23 13.21
C THR A 23 9.35 -4.17 13.10
N THR A 24 8.45 -4.13 14.06
CA THR A 24 7.21 -4.92 14.04
C THR A 24 6.16 -4.27 13.13
N ALA A 25 5.17 -5.06 12.68
CA ALA A 25 4.06 -4.53 11.91
C ALA A 25 3.29 -3.44 12.70
N ARG A 26 3.12 -3.63 14.02
CA ARG A 26 2.46 -2.68 14.90
C ARG A 26 3.19 -1.33 14.96
N GLU A 27 4.50 -1.35 14.98
CA GLU A 27 5.31 -0.12 14.97
C GLU A 27 5.35 0.51 13.57
N ALA A 28 5.48 -0.31 12.51
CA ALA A 28 5.51 0.19 11.14
C ALA A 28 4.25 0.98 10.77
N VAL A 29 3.07 0.52 11.18
CA VAL A 29 1.80 1.21 10.90
C VAL A 29 1.61 2.51 11.68
N GLN A 30 2.47 2.82 12.65
CA GLN A 30 2.48 4.13 13.35
C GLN A 30 2.88 5.29 12.41
N ALA A 31 3.50 4.98 11.28
CA ALA A 31 3.76 5.98 10.26
C ALA A 31 2.48 6.58 9.66
N VAL A 32 1.36 5.84 9.68
CA VAL A 32 0.08 6.28 9.15
C VAL A 32 -0.60 7.26 10.13
N LYS A 33 -1.07 8.37 9.57
CA LYS A 33 -1.79 9.43 10.29
C LYS A 33 -3.21 9.60 9.74
N SER A 34 -4.08 10.23 10.50
CA SER A 34 -5.40 10.62 10.03
C SER A 34 -5.32 11.51 8.79
N GLY A 35 -6.14 11.22 7.79
CA GLY A 35 -6.17 11.92 6.51
C GLY A 35 -5.16 11.40 5.47
N ASP A 36 -4.28 10.46 5.82
CA ASP A 36 -3.32 9.89 4.89
C ASP A 36 -3.99 9.00 3.83
N THR A 37 -3.33 8.90 2.69
CA THR A 37 -3.61 7.88 1.66
C THR A 37 -2.57 6.77 1.76
N VAL A 38 -3.02 5.58 2.05
CA VAL A 38 -2.20 4.37 2.20
C VAL A 38 -2.46 3.43 1.04
N VAL A 39 -1.41 2.99 0.36
CA VAL A 39 -1.49 2.02 -0.74
C VAL A 39 -0.88 0.70 -0.32
N PHE A 40 -1.62 -0.37 -0.52
CA PHE A 40 -1.10 -1.73 -0.44
C PHE A 40 -0.82 -2.29 -1.83
N SER A 41 0.36 -2.89 -2.01
CA SER A 41 0.72 -3.56 -3.26
C SER A 41 -0.24 -4.71 -3.61
N ILE A 42 -0.18 -5.21 -4.84
CA ILE A 42 -1.00 -6.33 -5.32
C ILE A 42 -0.87 -7.57 -4.41
N PHE A 43 0.33 -7.82 -3.91
CA PHE A 43 0.59 -8.83 -2.89
C PHE A 43 0.95 -8.11 -1.58
N PRO A 44 -0.04 -7.71 -0.77
CA PRO A 44 0.23 -6.95 0.44
C PRO A 44 0.96 -7.80 1.48
N PRO A 45 1.81 -7.17 2.30
CA PRO A 45 2.38 -7.84 3.48
C PRO A 45 1.25 -8.34 4.39
N VAL A 46 1.25 -9.62 4.72
CA VAL A 46 0.11 -10.28 5.41
C VAL A 46 -0.19 -9.67 6.79
N THR A 47 0.83 -9.16 7.47
CA THR A 47 0.72 -8.65 8.85
C THR A 47 0.36 -7.16 8.95
N LEU A 48 0.63 -6.38 7.92
CA LEU A 48 0.42 -4.93 7.97
C LEU A 48 -1.06 -4.51 7.87
N PRO A 49 -1.88 -5.09 6.98
CA PRO A 49 -3.29 -4.73 6.90
C PRO A 49 -4.05 -4.93 8.23
N PRO A 50 -3.96 -6.09 8.93
CA PRO A 50 -4.62 -6.24 10.22
C PRO A 50 -4.03 -5.33 11.31
N ALA A 51 -2.72 -5.06 11.27
CA ALA A 51 -2.11 -4.12 12.22
C ALA A 51 -2.60 -2.68 12.02
N LEU A 52 -2.80 -2.25 10.77
CA LEU A 52 -3.39 -0.95 10.47
C LEU A 52 -4.87 -0.91 10.89
N PHE A 53 -5.65 -1.94 10.58
CA PHE A 53 -7.06 -2.01 10.96
C PHE A 53 -7.27 -1.96 12.48
N ALA A 54 -6.36 -2.55 13.25
CA ALA A 54 -6.40 -2.50 14.73
C ALA A 54 -6.36 -1.06 15.29
N ARG A 55 -5.94 -0.07 14.47
CA ARG A 55 -5.91 1.35 14.84
C ARG A 55 -7.17 2.13 14.44
N LYS A 56 -8.25 1.44 14.08
CA LYS A 56 -9.50 2.06 13.61
C LYS A 56 -10.10 3.09 14.59
N ASP A 57 -9.88 2.92 15.89
CA ASP A 57 -10.39 3.82 16.91
C ASP A 57 -9.46 5.03 17.17
N GLU A 58 -8.24 5.02 16.61
CA GLU A 58 -7.24 6.09 16.73
C GLU A 58 -7.20 6.99 15.48
N LEU A 59 -7.60 6.46 14.31
CA LEU A 59 -7.44 7.10 13.00
C LEU A 59 -8.77 7.60 12.45
N GLU A 60 -8.72 8.70 11.70
CA GLU A 60 -9.88 9.28 11.02
C GLU A 60 -9.52 9.61 9.55
N ASN A 61 -10.45 9.35 8.64
CA ASN A 61 -10.37 9.72 7.22
C ASN A 61 -9.11 9.19 6.51
N VAL A 62 -8.62 8.00 6.86
CA VAL A 62 -7.53 7.35 6.14
C VAL A 62 -8.07 6.69 4.88
N THR A 63 -7.57 7.08 3.73
CA THR A 63 -7.89 6.40 2.47
C THR A 63 -7.00 5.17 2.32
N VAL A 64 -7.61 3.98 2.26
CA VAL A 64 -6.91 2.71 2.03
C VAL A 64 -7.15 2.27 0.60
N ARG A 65 -6.10 2.35 -0.22
CA ARG A 65 -6.14 1.95 -1.62
C ARG A 65 -5.60 0.54 -1.79
N LEU A 66 -6.43 -0.33 -2.33
CA LEU A 66 -6.19 -1.75 -2.53
C LEU A 66 -6.10 -2.03 -4.03
N LEU A 67 -4.94 -2.48 -4.51
CA LEU A 67 -4.74 -2.74 -5.94
C LEU A 67 -5.41 -4.05 -6.39
N ALA A 68 -5.34 -5.09 -5.59
CA ALA A 68 -6.03 -6.36 -5.80
C ALA A 68 -6.16 -7.07 -4.44
N PRO A 69 -7.21 -6.80 -3.67
CA PRO A 69 -7.35 -7.38 -2.34
C PRO A 69 -7.54 -8.89 -2.43
N ALA A 70 -6.75 -9.64 -1.67
CA ALA A 70 -6.81 -11.10 -1.58
C ALA A 70 -7.42 -11.59 -0.25
N SER A 71 -7.59 -10.69 0.72
CA SER A 71 -8.14 -10.98 2.05
C SER A 71 -8.77 -9.74 2.66
N ASP A 72 -9.63 -9.95 3.65
CA ASP A 72 -10.25 -8.90 4.44
C ASP A 72 -9.66 -8.87 5.85
N PRO A 73 -8.88 -7.86 6.22
CA PRO A 73 -8.43 -7.67 7.61
C PRO A 73 -9.51 -7.05 8.53
N GLY A 74 -10.69 -6.77 7.99
CA GLY A 74 -11.84 -6.20 8.70
C GLY A 74 -12.45 -4.96 8.05
N TRP A 75 -11.76 -4.26 7.16
CA TRP A 75 -12.28 -3.03 6.56
C TRP A 75 -13.32 -3.22 5.44
N LEU A 76 -13.56 -4.44 4.99
CA LEU A 76 -14.69 -4.73 4.09
C LEU A 76 -16.02 -4.79 4.86
N GLN A 77 -15.98 -5.00 6.18
CA GLN A 77 -17.17 -4.98 7.03
C GLN A 77 -17.61 -3.55 7.36
N PRO A 78 -18.90 -3.29 7.64
CA PRO A 78 -19.37 -1.97 8.05
C PRO A 78 -18.88 -1.58 9.46
N GLY A 79 -18.93 -0.27 9.76
CA GLY A 79 -18.68 0.25 11.12
C GLY A 79 -17.31 0.90 11.34
N HIS A 80 -16.54 1.13 10.26
CA HIS A 80 -15.23 1.80 10.33
C HIS A 80 -15.08 2.94 9.31
N GLU A 81 -16.17 3.33 8.67
CA GLU A 81 -16.18 4.31 7.57
C GLU A 81 -15.69 5.69 8.00
N LYS A 82 -15.77 6.01 9.32
CA LYS A 82 -15.17 7.23 9.87
C LYS A 82 -13.65 7.17 9.83
N SER A 83 -13.08 6.00 10.01
CA SER A 83 -11.64 5.77 10.12
C SER A 83 -11.01 5.48 8.77
N PHE A 84 -11.64 4.60 7.97
CA PHE A 84 -11.09 4.12 6.71
C PHE A 84 -12.07 4.29 5.55
N GLN A 85 -11.61 4.95 4.50
CA GLN A 85 -12.28 5.04 3.20
C GLN A 85 -11.60 4.07 2.24
N ILE A 86 -12.34 3.08 1.72
CA ILE A 86 -11.77 2.03 0.90
C ILE A 86 -11.86 2.39 -0.57
N GLU A 87 -10.72 2.37 -1.25
CA GLU A 87 -10.62 2.51 -2.70
C GLU A 87 -10.05 1.21 -3.30
N PHE A 88 -10.75 0.68 -4.27
CA PHE A 88 -10.27 -0.44 -5.07
C PHE A 88 -9.72 0.07 -6.40
N GLU A 89 -8.51 -0.30 -6.72
CA GLU A 89 -7.86 0.02 -7.99
C GLU A 89 -7.48 -1.26 -8.70
N LEU A 90 -7.60 -1.33 -10.01
CA LEU A 90 -7.33 -2.45 -10.90
C LEU A 90 -8.35 -3.59 -10.79
N TYR A 91 -8.43 -4.29 -9.69
CA TYR A 91 -9.27 -5.47 -9.54
C TYR A 91 -9.91 -5.54 -8.15
N ILE A 92 -11.22 -5.69 -8.11
CA ILE A 92 -11.97 -5.71 -6.84
C ILE A 92 -12.22 -7.14 -6.30
N GLY A 93 -12.36 -8.13 -7.19
CA GLY A 93 -12.74 -9.50 -6.80
C GLY A 93 -14.19 -9.62 -6.32
N ASP A 94 -14.76 -10.82 -6.44
CA ASP A 94 -16.16 -11.05 -6.07
C ASP A 94 -16.41 -10.89 -4.57
N PHE A 95 -15.43 -11.29 -3.74
CA PHE A 95 -15.55 -11.23 -2.28
C PHE A 95 -15.57 -9.81 -1.70
N ALA A 96 -15.15 -8.81 -2.46
CA ALA A 96 -15.10 -7.41 -2.03
C ALA A 96 -16.11 -6.51 -2.77
N ARG A 97 -16.78 -7.03 -3.81
CA ARG A 97 -17.69 -6.25 -4.66
C ARG A 97 -18.83 -5.62 -3.87
N PHE A 98 -19.35 -6.30 -2.86
CA PHE A 98 -20.45 -5.79 -2.03
C PHE A 98 -20.13 -4.45 -1.36
N VAL A 99 -18.86 -4.15 -1.09
CA VAL A 99 -18.45 -2.88 -0.49
C VAL A 99 -18.77 -1.69 -1.41
N THR A 100 -18.57 -1.87 -2.72
CA THR A 100 -18.93 -0.85 -3.73
C THR A 100 -20.43 -0.83 -4.00
N ASP A 101 -21.09 -1.99 -4.03
CA ASP A 101 -22.54 -2.09 -4.23
C ASP A 101 -23.29 -1.41 -3.08
N GLU A 102 -22.79 -1.52 -1.86
CA GLU A 102 -23.33 -0.83 -0.66
C GLU A 102 -22.84 0.63 -0.52
N ARG A 103 -22.09 1.14 -1.49
CA ARG A 103 -21.53 2.51 -1.50
C ARG A 103 -20.64 2.84 -0.30
N ARG A 104 -19.98 1.85 0.27
CA ARG A 104 -18.99 2.00 1.35
C ARG A 104 -17.56 2.08 0.87
N GLY A 105 -17.31 1.85 -0.40
CA GLY A 105 -16.02 1.98 -1.05
C GLY A 105 -16.17 2.47 -2.48
N THR A 106 -15.06 2.94 -3.03
CA THR A 106 -14.98 3.46 -4.40
C THR A 106 -14.15 2.52 -5.26
N TYR A 107 -14.61 2.27 -6.48
CA TYR A 107 -13.81 1.57 -7.49
C TYR A 107 -13.20 2.59 -8.46
N LEU A 108 -11.89 2.53 -8.60
CA LEU A 108 -11.12 3.35 -9.53
C LEU A 108 -10.71 2.50 -10.73
N PRO A 109 -11.47 2.53 -11.84
CA PRO A 109 -11.11 1.80 -13.04
C PRO A 109 -9.82 2.37 -13.61
N ASN A 110 -8.76 1.56 -13.62
CA ASN A 110 -7.46 1.97 -14.09
C ASN A 110 -6.78 0.83 -14.85
N LEU A 111 -5.86 1.19 -15.74
CA LEU A 111 -4.95 0.24 -16.35
C LEU A 111 -3.63 0.22 -15.57
N PHE A 112 -3.10 -0.96 -15.34
CA PHE A 112 -1.86 -1.15 -14.60
C PHE A 112 -0.72 -0.24 -15.08
N SER A 113 -0.60 -0.07 -16.39
CA SER A 113 0.42 0.79 -17.01
C SER A 113 0.14 2.30 -16.91
N LEU A 114 -1.07 2.70 -16.54
CA LEU A 114 -1.47 4.11 -16.49
C LEU A 114 -1.49 4.68 -15.07
N GLY A 115 -1.58 3.82 -14.05
CA GLY A 115 -1.64 4.27 -12.65
C GLY A 115 -0.48 5.20 -12.29
N MET A 116 0.74 4.82 -12.63
CA MET A 116 1.93 5.62 -12.31
C MET A 116 2.03 6.92 -13.12
N LYS A 117 1.49 6.95 -14.34
CA LYS A 117 1.52 8.17 -15.17
C LYS A 117 0.77 9.34 -14.55
N ALA A 118 -0.31 9.07 -13.84
CA ALA A 118 -1.09 10.10 -13.18
C ALA A 118 -0.26 10.84 -12.11
N TYR A 119 0.58 10.10 -11.37
CA TYR A 119 1.51 10.67 -10.39
C TYR A 119 2.64 11.44 -11.08
N ASP A 120 3.28 10.85 -12.11
CA ASP A 120 4.36 11.49 -12.86
C ASP A 120 3.92 12.79 -13.53
N GLN A 121 2.67 12.87 -13.97
CA GLN A 121 2.10 14.04 -14.60
C GLN A 121 1.62 15.11 -13.60
N GLY A 122 1.68 14.82 -12.29
CA GLY A 122 1.22 15.75 -11.25
C GLY A 122 -0.24 16.14 -11.38
N ARG A 123 -1.10 15.21 -11.81
CA ARG A 123 -2.52 15.48 -12.03
C ARG A 123 -3.20 15.92 -10.74
N PRO A 124 -3.97 17.03 -10.76
CA PRO A 124 -4.57 17.58 -9.54
C PRO A 124 -5.70 16.73 -8.96
N ASP A 125 -6.25 15.81 -9.75
CA ASP A 125 -7.30 14.86 -9.37
C ASP A 125 -6.76 13.57 -8.75
N VAL A 126 -5.43 13.44 -8.67
CA VAL A 126 -4.78 12.24 -8.12
C VAL A 126 -3.92 12.59 -6.92
N LYS A 127 -4.31 12.10 -5.76
CA LYS A 127 -3.50 12.26 -4.54
C LYS A 127 -2.35 11.25 -4.55
N VAL A 128 -1.14 11.76 -4.43
CA VAL A 128 0.06 10.93 -4.22
C VAL A 128 -0.08 10.23 -2.87
N PRO A 129 0.20 8.92 -2.79
CA PRO A 129 0.17 8.20 -1.51
C PRO A 129 1.14 8.78 -0.47
N ASP A 130 0.68 8.90 0.77
CA ASP A 130 1.51 9.29 1.90
C ASP A 130 2.34 8.10 2.41
N VAL A 131 1.74 6.90 2.36
CA VAL A 131 2.38 5.65 2.79
C VAL A 131 2.13 4.54 1.77
N VAL A 132 3.16 3.78 1.44
CA VAL A 132 3.06 2.60 0.56
C VAL A 132 3.63 1.38 1.27
N PHE A 133 2.84 0.32 1.35
CA PHE A 133 3.25 -0.97 1.90
C PHE A 133 3.43 -2.01 0.79
N VAL A 134 4.65 -2.53 0.69
CA VAL A 134 5.05 -3.47 -0.36
C VAL A 134 5.68 -4.71 0.26
N ALA A 135 5.29 -5.88 -0.22
CA ALA A 135 5.98 -7.12 0.12
C ALA A 135 7.19 -7.28 -0.79
N VAL A 136 8.34 -7.49 -0.20
CA VAL A 136 9.61 -7.71 -0.91
C VAL A 136 10.34 -8.92 -0.33
N SER A 137 11.27 -9.49 -1.08
CA SER A 137 12.17 -10.52 -0.56
C SER A 137 13.11 -9.95 0.51
N PRO A 138 13.66 -10.77 1.42
CA PRO A 138 14.78 -10.33 2.23
C PRO A 138 15.95 -9.85 1.35
N PRO A 139 16.74 -8.88 1.82
CA PRO A 139 17.88 -8.39 1.07
C PRO A 139 18.89 -9.52 0.76
N ASN A 140 19.37 -9.55 -0.47
CA ASN A 140 20.47 -10.44 -0.85
C ASN A 140 21.83 -9.89 -0.39
N LYS A 141 22.93 -10.60 -0.70
CA LYS A 141 24.31 -10.19 -0.31
C LYS A 141 24.73 -8.79 -0.80
N HIS A 142 23.99 -8.21 -1.73
CA HIS A 142 24.26 -6.87 -2.27
C HIS A 142 23.28 -5.80 -1.76
N GLY A 143 22.31 -6.18 -0.89
CA GLY A 143 21.31 -5.27 -0.34
C GLY A 143 20.08 -5.05 -1.23
N TYR A 144 19.89 -5.85 -2.29
CA TYR A 144 18.69 -5.79 -3.14
C TYR A 144 17.58 -6.71 -2.60
N CYS A 145 16.33 -6.20 -2.64
CA CYS A 145 15.10 -6.93 -2.32
C CYS A 145 14.37 -7.36 -3.59
#